data_434443591e2dd0eede2f5fbc052a71de
#
_entry.id   434443591e2dd0eede2f5fbc052a71de
#
_cell.length_a   1.000
_cell.length_b   1.000
_cell.length_c   1.000
_cell.angle_alpha   90.00
_cell.angle_beta   90.00
_cell.angle_gamma   90.00
#
_symmetry.space_group_name_H-M   'P 1'
#
loop_
_entity.id
_entity.type
_entity.pdbx_description
1 polymer ?
#
loop_
_entity_poly.entity_id
_entity_poly.type
_entity_poly.pdbx_seq_one_letter_code
_entity_poly.pdbx_strand_id
1 'polypeptide(L)'
;MQSCNNRRPSDFVPLPDVIHLTSEALCNTNFRKEIFTGCHLQATLMCIPPRCDIGAEVHENVDQMLFIVQGQGVVVFGTSHCQPQKRCRVRGGDAIFVPAGTWHNVINTARMPMKLVSVYAPPNHPVGTLQRTKADAQREEN
;
A
#
# COMPACT_ATOMS: atom_id res chain seq x y z
N MET A 1 25.94 7.23 4.25
CA MET A 1 24.86 7.57 3.30
C MET A 1 25.05 6.71 2.06
N GLN A 2 24.19 5.73 1.85
CA GLN A 2 24.24 4.96 0.59
C GLN A 2 23.73 5.86 -0.53
N SER A 3 24.59 6.07 -1.51
CA SER A 3 24.25 6.85 -2.69
C SER A 3 23.20 6.10 -3.51
N CYS A 4 22.17 6.80 -4.01
CA CYS A 4 21.20 6.27 -4.96
C CYS A 4 21.83 5.96 -6.35
N ASN A 5 23.14 5.77 -6.42
CA ASN A 5 23.91 5.76 -7.65
C ASN A 5 23.81 4.48 -8.49
N ASN A 6 23.05 3.48 -8.07
CA ASN A 6 22.86 2.26 -8.87
C ASN A 6 21.65 2.31 -9.79
N ARG A 7 21.25 3.50 -10.22
CA ARG A 7 20.13 3.65 -11.14
C ARG A 7 20.55 3.46 -12.57
N ARG A 8 19.72 2.79 -13.34
CA ARG A 8 19.88 2.74 -14.79
C ARG A 8 19.67 4.14 -15.38
N PRO A 9 20.26 4.47 -16.51
CA PRO A 9 20.08 5.79 -17.15
C PRO A 9 18.63 6.18 -17.42
N SER A 10 17.74 5.19 -17.51
CA SER A 10 16.29 5.39 -17.71
C SER A 10 15.51 5.56 -16.41
N ASP A 11 16.17 5.45 -15.25
CA ASP A 11 15.46 5.48 -13.98
C ASP A 11 15.09 6.93 -13.60
N PHE A 12 13.88 7.07 -13.09
CA PHE A 12 13.36 8.34 -12.60
C PHE A 12 14.19 8.84 -11.40
N VAL A 13 14.56 10.12 -11.42
CA VAL A 13 15.25 10.77 -10.29
C VAL A 13 14.20 11.47 -9.44
N PRO A 14 13.97 11.01 -8.19
CA PRO A 14 12.98 11.68 -7.34
C PRO A 14 13.46 13.05 -6.90
N LEU A 15 12.55 14.01 -6.92
CA LEU A 15 12.76 15.35 -6.40
C LEU A 15 12.02 15.51 -5.08
N PRO A 16 12.52 16.34 -4.17
CA PRO A 16 11.76 16.68 -2.96
C PRO A 16 10.40 17.25 -3.33
N ASP A 17 9.38 16.85 -2.59
CA ASP A 17 8.02 17.33 -2.87
C ASP A 17 7.21 17.42 -1.57
N VAL A 18 6.16 18.23 -1.59
CA VAL A 18 5.18 18.35 -0.52
C VAL A 18 3.81 18.16 -1.14
N ILE A 19 3.05 17.22 -0.61
CA ILE A 19 1.69 16.96 -1.07
C ILE A 19 0.72 17.05 0.10
N HIS A 20 -0.54 17.37 -0.22
CA HIS A 20 -1.62 17.35 0.77
C HIS A 20 -2.16 15.92 0.87
N LEU A 21 -1.48 15.10 1.65
CA LEU A 21 -1.65 13.65 1.65
C LEU A 21 -3.09 13.22 1.97
N THR A 22 -3.71 13.81 2.98
CA THR A 22 -5.09 13.47 3.36
C THR A 22 -6.06 13.76 2.22
N SER A 23 -5.97 14.94 1.63
CA SER A 23 -6.83 15.32 0.49
C SER A 23 -6.62 14.39 -0.71
N GLU A 24 -5.37 14.11 -1.04
CA GLU A 24 -5.03 13.22 -2.14
C GLU A 24 -5.60 11.81 -1.92
N ALA A 25 -5.47 11.29 -0.70
CA ALA A 25 -6.01 9.97 -0.36
C ALA A 25 -7.53 9.95 -0.45
N LEU A 26 -8.22 10.98 0.06
CA LEU A 26 -9.67 11.06 0.01
C LEU A 26 -10.20 11.17 -1.43
N CYS A 27 -9.48 11.88 -2.30
CA CYS A 27 -9.87 12.06 -3.70
C CYS A 27 -9.51 10.86 -4.59
N ASN A 28 -8.61 9.99 -4.14
CA ASN A 28 -8.19 8.85 -4.95
C ASN A 28 -9.30 7.81 -5.09
N THR A 29 -9.64 7.47 -6.32
CA THR A 29 -10.60 6.41 -6.64
C THR A 29 -9.93 5.17 -7.24
N ASN A 30 -8.62 5.23 -7.47
CA ASN A 30 -7.87 4.10 -8.02
C ASN A 30 -7.58 3.06 -6.93
N PHE A 31 -7.59 1.80 -7.32
CA PHE A 31 -7.20 0.73 -6.39
C PHE A 31 -5.79 0.97 -5.85
N ARG A 32 -4.82 1.32 -6.73
CA ARG A 32 -3.47 1.73 -6.32
C ARG A 32 -2.93 2.81 -7.26
N LYS A 33 -2.39 3.86 -6.67
CA LYS A 33 -1.74 4.94 -7.41
C LYS A 33 -0.43 5.31 -6.70
N GLU A 34 0.69 5.14 -7.40
CA GLU A 34 1.98 5.57 -6.89
C GLU A 34 2.05 7.10 -6.87
N ILE A 35 2.50 7.69 -5.77
CA ILE A 35 2.63 9.15 -5.60
C ILE A 35 4.04 9.61 -5.33
N PHE A 36 4.92 8.75 -4.84
CA PHE A 36 6.32 9.07 -4.60
C PHE A 36 7.15 7.78 -4.57
N THR A 37 8.30 7.81 -5.23
CA THR A 37 9.28 6.73 -5.17
C THR A 37 10.66 7.31 -4.96
N GLY A 38 11.24 7.05 -3.81
CA GLY A 38 12.62 7.41 -3.46
C GLY A 38 13.56 6.22 -3.60
N CYS A 39 14.78 6.38 -3.09
CA CYS A 39 15.76 5.28 -3.05
C CYS A 39 15.37 4.20 -2.05
N HIS A 40 14.78 4.60 -0.92
CA HIS A 40 14.54 3.72 0.22
C HIS A 40 13.08 3.72 0.68
N LEU A 41 12.22 4.45 0.00
CA LEU A 41 10.84 4.66 0.42
C LEU A 41 9.96 4.86 -0.80
N GLN A 42 8.76 4.28 -0.75
CA GLN A 42 7.73 4.51 -1.76
C GLN A 42 6.39 4.74 -1.07
N ALA A 43 5.59 5.66 -1.59
CA ALA A 43 4.25 5.90 -1.11
C ALA A 43 3.25 5.69 -2.24
N THR A 44 2.15 5.01 -1.92
CA THR A 44 1.01 4.81 -2.81
C THR A 44 -0.28 5.19 -2.10
N LEU A 45 -1.28 5.57 -2.88
CA LEU A 45 -2.65 5.71 -2.40
C LEU A 45 -3.44 4.49 -2.83
N MET A 46 -4.36 4.05 -1.97
CA MET A 46 -5.28 2.97 -2.30
C MET A 46 -6.71 3.32 -1.98
N CYS A 47 -7.61 2.85 -2.82
CA CYS A 47 -9.04 2.87 -2.60
C CYS A 47 -9.56 1.44 -2.70
N ILE A 48 -10.01 0.90 -1.56
CA ILE A 48 -10.56 -0.46 -1.52
C ILE A 48 -12.07 -0.35 -1.56
N PRO A 49 -12.73 -0.89 -2.59
CA PRO A 49 -14.19 -0.83 -2.69
C PRO A 49 -14.88 -1.46 -1.48
N PRO A 50 -16.16 -1.11 -1.24
CA PRO A 50 -16.93 -1.71 -0.15
C PRO A 50 -16.88 -3.24 -0.19
N ARG A 51 -16.66 -3.85 0.96
CA ARG A 51 -16.62 -5.32 1.16
C ARG A 51 -15.59 -6.06 0.33
N CYS A 52 -14.59 -5.35 -0.18
CA CYS A 52 -13.45 -5.92 -0.89
C CYS A 52 -12.22 -5.92 0.01
N ASP A 53 -11.15 -6.51 -0.48
CA ASP A 53 -9.89 -6.57 0.22
C ASP A 53 -8.72 -6.25 -0.71
N ILE A 54 -7.54 -6.08 -0.14
CA ILE A 54 -6.31 -5.93 -0.92
C ILE A 54 -5.92 -7.29 -1.53
N GLY A 55 -6.19 -8.37 -0.82
CA GLY A 55 -5.69 -9.71 -1.09
C GLY A 55 -4.56 -10.06 -0.13
N ALA A 56 -4.46 -11.34 0.23
CA ALA A 56 -3.40 -11.80 1.11
C ALA A 56 -2.04 -11.66 0.41
N GLU A 57 -1.09 -10.98 1.07
CA GLU A 57 0.22 -10.67 0.52
C GLU A 57 1.32 -10.95 1.54
N VAL A 58 2.53 -11.19 1.03
CA VAL A 58 3.75 -11.17 1.82
C VAL A 58 4.84 -10.48 1.01
N HIS A 59 5.57 -9.59 1.65
CA HIS A 59 6.72 -8.90 1.07
C HIS A 59 7.96 -9.31 1.86
N GLU A 60 8.79 -10.17 1.28
CA GLU A 60 9.88 -10.80 2.01
C GLU A 60 10.98 -9.83 2.46
N ASN A 61 11.21 -8.78 1.69
CA ASN A 61 12.31 -7.84 1.90
C ASN A 61 11.83 -6.39 2.01
N VAL A 62 10.57 -6.17 2.33
CA VAL A 62 9.97 -4.83 2.37
C VAL A 62 9.17 -4.69 3.65
N ASP A 63 9.50 -3.68 4.43
CA ASP A 63 8.63 -3.23 5.52
C ASP A 63 7.53 -2.36 4.93
N GLN A 64 6.35 -2.42 5.51
CA GLN A 64 5.19 -1.68 5.02
C GLN A 64 4.44 -1.01 6.16
N MET A 65 3.98 0.20 5.92
CA MET A 65 3.05 0.90 6.81
C MET A 65 1.83 1.31 5.99
N LEU A 66 0.64 0.94 6.46
CA LEU A 66 -0.62 1.36 5.86
C LEU A 66 -1.33 2.28 6.85
N PHE A 67 -1.67 3.47 6.39
CA PHE A 67 -2.39 4.45 7.19
C PHE A 67 -3.81 4.63 6.64
N ILE A 68 -4.81 4.28 7.45
CA ILE A 68 -6.21 4.41 7.05
C ILE A 68 -6.64 5.87 7.21
N VAL A 69 -7.02 6.50 6.13
CA VAL A 69 -7.52 7.88 6.12
C VAL A 69 -9.02 7.90 6.35
N GLN A 70 -9.75 6.99 5.70
CA GLN A 70 -11.21 6.89 5.80
C GLN A 70 -11.62 5.44 5.70
N GLY A 71 -12.59 5.05 6.49
CA GLY A 71 -13.21 3.74 6.41
C GLY A 71 -13.01 2.91 7.65
N GLN A 72 -13.51 1.68 7.60
CA GLN A 72 -13.42 0.69 8.67
C GLN A 72 -13.18 -0.69 8.06
N GLY A 73 -12.42 -1.49 8.75
CA GLY A 73 -12.16 -2.82 8.26
C GLY A 73 -11.45 -3.68 9.30
N VAL A 74 -10.80 -4.71 8.77
CA VAL A 74 -10.04 -5.68 9.56
C VAL A 74 -8.71 -5.92 8.86
N VAL A 75 -7.64 -5.98 9.64
CA VAL A 75 -6.37 -6.49 9.15
C VAL A 75 -6.13 -7.86 9.78
N VAL A 76 -5.64 -8.79 8.97
CA VAL A 76 -5.23 -10.12 9.42
C VAL A 76 -3.74 -10.29 9.16
N PHE A 77 -3.04 -10.87 10.13
CA PHE A 77 -1.63 -11.20 10.04
C PHE A 77 -1.41 -12.69 10.26
N GLY A 78 -0.37 -13.23 9.66
CA GLY A 78 -0.01 -14.62 9.88
C GLY A 78 1.33 -14.99 9.29
N THR A 79 1.73 -16.24 9.48
CA THR A 79 2.92 -16.81 8.86
C THR A 79 2.62 -17.34 7.45
N SER A 80 1.35 -17.56 7.15
CA SER A 80 0.88 -17.93 5.81
C SER A 80 -0.57 -17.46 5.63
N HIS A 81 -1.02 -17.36 4.38
CA HIS A 81 -2.40 -16.95 4.07
C HIS A 81 -3.46 -17.97 4.57
N CYS A 82 -3.04 -19.19 4.86
CA CYS A 82 -3.93 -20.26 5.33
C CYS A 82 -4.08 -20.27 6.86
N GLN A 83 -3.23 -19.55 7.60
CA GLN A 83 -3.18 -19.60 9.06
C GLN A 83 -3.05 -18.20 9.65
N PRO A 84 -4.13 -17.40 9.63
CA PRO A 84 -4.11 -16.10 10.28
C PRO A 84 -3.92 -16.28 11.79
N GLN A 85 -2.92 -15.60 12.36
CA GLN A 85 -2.57 -15.68 13.78
C GLN A 85 -3.12 -14.50 14.58
N LYS A 86 -3.39 -13.39 13.94
CA LYS A 86 -3.87 -12.18 14.59
C LYS A 86 -4.85 -11.46 13.68
N ARG A 87 -5.91 -10.94 14.28
CA ARG A 87 -6.95 -10.19 13.59
C ARG A 87 -7.24 -8.93 14.39
N CYS A 88 -7.18 -7.77 13.74
CA CYS A 88 -7.41 -6.48 14.38
C CYS A 88 -8.43 -5.67 13.59
N ARG A 89 -9.35 -5.00 14.30
CA ARG A 89 -10.21 -3.99 13.69
C ARG A 89 -9.40 -2.73 13.46
N VAL A 90 -9.64 -2.08 12.34
CA VAL A 90 -8.97 -0.82 11.96
C VAL A 90 -10.00 0.19 11.45
N ARG A 91 -9.69 1.46 11.62
CA ARG A 91 -10.53 2.57 11.17
C ARG A 91 -9.68 3.78 10.81
N GLY A 92 -10.29 4.80 10.28
CA GLY A 92 -9.61 6.05 9.96
C GLY A 92 -8.79 6.57 11.14
N GLY A 93 -7.54 6.92 10.88
CA GLY A 93 -6.56 7.34 11.88
C GLY A 93 -5.63 6.23 12.37
N ASP A 94 -5.92 4.96 12.04
CA ASP A 94 -5.06 3.85 12.44
C ASP A 94 -3.93 3.62 11.46
N ALA A 95 -2.75 3.30 11.98
CA ALA A 95 -1.62 2.84 11.19
C ALA A 95 -1.39 1.36 11.42
N ILE A 96 -1.16 0.63 10.33
CA ILE A 96 -0.86 -0.79 10.33
C ILE A 96 0.62 -0.93 9.97
N PHE A 97 1.42 -1.53 10.85
CA PHE A 97 2.83 -1.80 10.58
C PHE A 97 3.01 -3.27 10.26
N VAL A 98 3.59 -3.55 9.10
CA VAL A 98 3.80 -4.91 8.60
C VAL A 98 5.29 -5.13 8.35
N PRO A 99 5.99 -5.82 9.27
CA PRO A 99 7.39 -6.17 9.04
C PRO A 99 7.56 -7.08 7.83
N ALA A 100 8.73 -6.99 7.20
CA ALA A 100 9.08 -7.87 6.09
C ALA A 100 8.83 -9.34 6.46
N GLY A 101 8.34 -10.11 5.52
CA GLY A 101 8.06 -11.54 5.72
C GLY A 101 6.74 -11.86 6.43
N THR A 102 5.92 -10.87 6.74
CA THR A 102 4.64 -11.07 7.40
C THR A 102 3.50 -11.18 6.39
N TRP A 103 2.78 -12.30 6.38
CA TRP A 103 1.53 -12.43 5.64
C TRP A 103 0.48 -11.50 6.24
N HIS A 104 -0.21 -10.77 5.39
CA HIS A 104 -1.23 -9.83 5.83
C HIS A 104 -2.28 -9.63 4.75
N ASN A 105 -3.46 -9.18 5.18
CA ASN A 105 -4.53 -8.75 4.30
C ASN A 105 -5.33 -7.65 5.00
N VAL A 106 -5.73 -6.64 4.25
CA VAL A 106 -6.62 -5.59 4.74
C VAL A 106 -7.97 -5.75 4.05
N ILE A 107 -9.01 -5.87 4.84
CA ILE A 107 -10.37 -6.16 4.38
C ILE A 107 -11.26 -4.97 4.72
N ASN A 108 -11.90 -4.38 3.72
CA ASN A 108 -12.91 -3.36 3.93
C ASN A 108 -14.24 -4.03 4.29
N THR A 109 -14.67 -3.90 5.53
CA THR A 109 -15.91 -4.50 6.02
C THR A 109 -17.09 -3.54 5.96
N ALA A 110 -16.88 -2.31 5.55
CA ALA A 110 -17.91 -1.27 5.50
C ALA A 110 -18.60 -1.18 4.14
N ARG A 111 -19.63 -0.35 4.06
CA ARG A 111 -20.36 -0.05 2.84
C ARG A 111 -19.80 1.15 2.07
N MET A 112 -18.75 1.75 2.59
CA MET A 112 -18.05 2.88 1.98
C MET A 112 -16.66 2.45 1.51
N PRO A 113 -16.09 3.10 0.48
CA PRO A 113 -14.72 2.85 0.10
C PRO A 113 -13.76 3.14 1.26
N MET A 114 -12.75 2.31 1.40
CA MET A 114 -11.64 2.55 2.33
C MET A 114 -10.54 3.31 1.59
N LYS A 115 -10.14 4.45 2.14
CA LYS A 115 -9.07 5.29 1.60
C LYS A 115 -7.85 5.16 2.50
N LEU A 116 -6.72 4.81 1.92
CA LEU A 116 -5.50 4.62 2.70
C LEU A 116 -4.26 5.03 1.93
N VAL A 117 -3.20 5.25 2.69
CA VAL A 117 -1.84 5.47 2.20
C VAL A 117 -1.03 4.24 2.55
N SER A 118 -0.29 3.70 1.60
CA SER A 118 0.64 2.60 1.84
C SER A 118 2.06 3.06 1.57
N VAL A 119 2.94 2.85 2.54
CA VAL A 119 4.35 3.21 2.47
C VAL A 119 5.18 1.94 2.51
N TYR A 120 6.07 1.80 1.53
CA TYR A 120 6.96 0.65 1.36
C TYR A 120 8.42 1.07 1.57
N ALA A 121 9.18 0.29 2.27
CA ALA A 121 10.60 0.53 2.49
C ALA A 121 11.37 -0.79 2.34
N PRO A 122 12.10 -0.98 1.26
CA PRO A 122 12.31 -0.13 0.08
C PRO A 122 11.10 -0.12 -0.89
N PRO A 123 11.17 0.61 -2.01
CA PRO A 123 10.10 0.61 -3.01
C PRO A 123 9.72 -0.79 -3.49
N ASN A 124 8.42 -1.01 -3.71
CA ASN A 124 7.87 -2.34 -4.04
C ASN A 124 7.17 -2.37 -5.41
N HIS A 125 6.71 -1.25 -5.91
CA HIS A 125 6.02 -1.14 -7.19
C HIS A 125 6.81 -0.30 -8.19
N PRO A 126 6.63 -0.51 -9.51
CA PRO A 126 7.23 0.37 -10.50
C PRO A 126 6.79 1.83 -10.32
N VAL A 127 7.67 2.76 -10.64
CA VAL A 127 7.35 4.19 -10.67
C VAL A 127 6.22 4.40 -11.68
N GLY A 128 5.24 5.22 -11.33
CA GLY A 128 4.09 5.50 -12.18
C GLY A 128 2.99 4.45 -12.13
N THR A 129 3.07 3.47 -11.22
CA THR A 129 2.03 2.45 -11.06
C THR A 129 0.67 3.11 -10.88
N LEU A 130 -0.27 2.75 -11.76
CA LEU A 130 -1.66 3.16 -11.69
C LEU A 130 -2.53 1.95 -12.00
N GLN A 131 -3.21 1.45 -10.99
CA GLN A 131 -4.13 0.33 -11.09
C GLN A 131 -5.52 0.84 -10.71
N ARG A 132 -6.41 0.95 -11.67
CA ARG A 132 -7.74 1.52 -11.43
C ARG A 132 -8.60 0.58 -10.60
N THR A 133 -8.43 -0.72 -10.79
CA THR A 133 -9.22 -1.76 -10.11
C THR A 133 -8.30 -2.83 -9.55
N LYS A 134 -8.83 -3.63 -8.62
CA LYS A 134 -8.11 -4.81 -8.10
C LYS A 134 -7.81 -5.81 -9.23
N ALA A 135 -8.71 -5.95 -10.19
CA ALA A 135 -8.50 -6.83 -11.35
C ALA A 135 -7.27 -6.38 -12.16
N ASP A 136 -7.07 -5.06 -12.33
CA ASP A 136 -5.88 -4.54 -13.00
C ASP A 136 -4.61 -4.93 -12.24
N ALA A 137 -4.62 -4.80 -10.93
CA ALA A 137 -3.49 -5.18 -10.08
C ALA A 137 -3.16 -6.68 -10.22
N GLN A 138 -4.18 -7.53 -10.22
CA GLN A 138 -4.01 -8.97 -10.37
C GLN A 138 -3.44 -9.35 -11.73
N ARG A 139 -3.83 -8.65 -12.80
CA ARG A 139 -3.28 -8.88 -14.15
C ARG A 139 -1.80 -8.52 -14.24
N GLU A 140 -1.37 -7.47 -13.54
CA GLU A 140 0.03 -7.04 -13.55
C GLU A 140 0.94 -7.96 -12.74
N GLU A 141 0.40 -8.68 -11.75
CA GLU A 141 1.14 -9.63 -10.92
C GLU A 141 1.35 -10.99 -11.62
N ASN A 142 0.60 -11.26 -12.66
CA ASN A 142 0.71 -12.49 -13.44
C ASN A 142 1.59 -12.19 -14.71
#